data_a121a9f0a053aedbb6e34b8d2cdb77ba
#
_entry.id   a121a9f0a053aedbb6e34b8d2cdb77ba
#
_cell.length_a   1.000
_cell.length_b   1.000
_cell.length_c   1.000
_cell.angle_alpha   90.00
_cell.angle_beta   90.00
_cell.angle_gamma   90.00
#
_symmetry.space_group_name_H-M   'P 1'
#
loop_
_entity.id
_entity.type
_entity.pdbx_description
1 polymer ?
#
loop_
_entity_poly.entity_id
_entity_poly.type
_entity_poly.pdbx_seq_one_letter_code
_entity_poly.pdbx_strand_id
1 'polypeptide(L)'
;MNISSVSRLALAMAFGVTLTACSSTPPDQIPSDQTAPGTSSRPILSANEAKNFVTAHYFSALTPNTAPWSPSSISLPAQPDFVVGPAGTQGVTHTSIQAAVDAAIIKRTNKRQYIAIMPGEYQGTVYIPAATGSLTLYGMGEKPLDVKIGQAIDGEMSTADWRRTVNPAGKYMPGKPAWYMFDNCQNKRGTNIGVMCSAVVWSQNNGLQLQNLTIENNLGDSVDAGNHPAVALRTDGDKVQINKVNILGRQNTFFVTNSGVQNRLENDRQPRTLVTNSY
;
A
#
# COMPACT_ATOMS: atom_id res chain seq x y z
N MET A 1 -16.09 -11.77 86.18
CA MET A 1 -14.82 -11.01 86.08
C MET A 1 -14.78 -10.32 84.71
N ASN A 2 -14.92 -9.01 84.70
CA ASN A 2 -15.01 -8.15 83.51
C ASN A 2 -13.72 -8.08 82.75
N ILE A 3 -13.81 -8.13 81.40
CA ILE A 3 -12.85 -7.41 80.56
C ILE A 3 -13.59 -6.86 79.35
N SER A 4 -13.47 -5.58 79.20
CA SER A 4 -14.11 -4.68 78.30
C SER A 4 -13.73 -4.82 76.82
N SER A 5 -14.71 -4.58 75.98
CA SER A 5 -14.64 -4.34 74.55
C SER A 5 -13.94 -3.00 74.23
N VAL A 6 -13.03 -3.01 73.26
CA VAL A 6 -12.51 -1.82 72.60
C VAL A 6 -12.85 -1.89 71.11
N SER A 7 -13.81 -1.08 70.72
CA SER A 7 -14.16 -0.82 69.31
C SER A 7 -13.03 -0.09 68.61
N ARG A 8 -12.54 -0.66 67.51
CA ARG A 8 -11.71 0.04 66.54
C ARG A 8 -12.54 0.41 65.30
N LEU A 9 -12.77 1.68 65.17
CA LEU A 9 -13.37 2.29 63.98
C LEU A 9 -12.35 2.25 62.87
N ALA A 10 -12.58 1.46 61.79
CA ALA A 10 -11.77 1.45 60.59
C ALA A 10 -12.40 2.43 59.60
N LEU A 11 -11.69 3.54 59.34
CA LEU A 11 -12.03 4.54 58.33
C LEU A 11 -11.58 3.99 56.94
N ALA A 12 -12.52 3.53 56.14
CA ALA A 12 -12.27 3.11 54.78
C ALA A 12 -12.25 4.35 53.86
N MET A 13 -11.05 4.78 53.41
CA MET A 13 -10.94 5.72 52.29
C MET A 13 -11.15 4.98 50.98
N ALA A 14 -12.28 5.23 50.35
CA ALA A 14 -12.53 4.80 48.98
C ALA A 14 -11.79 5.72 48.01
N PHE A 15 -10.68 5.27 47.46
CA PHE A 15 -10.06 5.89 46.29
C PHE A 15 -10.91 5.54 45.06
N GLY A 16 -11.70 6.47 44.59
CA GLY A 16 -12.39 6.39 43.32
C GLY A 16 -11.37 6.57 42.18
N VAL A 17 -10.92 5.48 41.56
CA VAL A 17 -10.20 5.51 40.30
C VAL A 17 -11.23 5.69 39.19
N THR A 18 -11.37 6.92 38.70
CA THR A 18 -12.10 7.19 37.45
C THR A 18 -11.27 6.68 36.31
N LEU A 19 -11.60 5.49 35.82
CA LEU A 19 -11.14 4.98 34.52
C LEU A 19 -11.79 5.84 33.44
N THR A 20 -11.06 6.82 32.92
CA THR A 20 -11.38 7.46 31.64
C THR A 20 -11.15 6.42 30.56
N ALA A 21 -12.19 5.75 30.16
CA ALA A 21 -12.16 4.91 28.95
C ALA A 21 -11.92 5.85 27.76
N CYS A 22 -10.76 5.73 27.13
CA CYS A 22 -10.58 6.26 25.78
C CYS A 22 -11.55 5.48 24.87
N SER A 23 -12.69 6.08 24.54
CA SER A 23 -13.57 5.54 23.49
C SER A 23 -12.85 5.76 22.18
N SER A 24 -12.26 4.69 21.65
CA SER A 24 -11.83 4.65 20.25
C SER A 24 -13.10 4.62 19.39
N THR A 25 -13.44 5.77 18.82
CA THR A 25 -14.49 5.85 17.79
C THR A 25 -14.03 5.04 16.59
N PRO A 26 -14.86 4.15 16.05
CA PRO A 26 -14.53 3.42 14.82
C PRO A 26 -14.23 4.40 13.66
N PRO A 27 -13.32 4.08 12.74
CA PRO A 27 -12.91 4.99 11.66
C PRO A 27 -14.02 5.39 10.67
N ASP A 28 -15.20 4.79 10.76
CA ASP A 28 -16.33 5.07 9.87
C ASP A 28 -17.23 6.23 10.32
N GLN A 29 -16.91 6.91 11.41
CA GLN A 29 -17.71 8.04 11.91
C GLN A 29 -16.86 9.28 12.21
N ILE A 30 -16.15 9.79 11.18
CA ILE A 30 -15.71 11.17 11.23
C ILE A 30 -16.87 12.02 10.71
N PRO A 31 -17.52 12.86 11.55
CA PRO A 31 -18.54 13.79 11.05
C PRO A 31 -17.89 14.68 9.99
N SER A 32 -18.55 14.79 8.84
CA SER A 32 -18.07 15.51 7.66
C SER A 32 -17.91 17.04 7.83
N ASP A 33 -18.20 17.55 9.00
CA ASP A 33 -18.20 18.99 9.34
C ASP A 33 -17.24 19.37 10.50
N GLN A 34 -16.50 18.42 11.09
CA GLN A 34 -15.45 18.75 12.01
C GLN A 34 -14.13 19.09 11.30
N THR A 35 -14.09 20.25 10.68
CA THR A 35 -12.81 20.87 10.35
C THR A 35 -12.07 21.18 11.65
N ALA A 36 -10.87 20.62 11.82
CA ALA A 36 -10.03 20.99 12.94
C ALA A 36 -9.84 22.52 12.92
N PRO A 37 -10.10 23.25 14.03
CA PRO A 37 -9.99 24.69 14.03
C PRO A 37 -8.56 25.08 13.67
N GLY A 38 -8.42 25.98 12.70
CA GLY A 38 -7.14 26.59 12.36
C GLY A 38 -6.60 27.40 13.52
N THR A 39 -5.30 27.52 13.61
CA THR A 39 -4.61 28.43 14.55
C THR A 39 -3.81 29.44 13.74
N SER A 40 -3.29 30.50 14.39
CA SER A 40 -2.42 31.48 13.72
C SER A 40 -1.15 30.83 13.13
N SER A 41 -0.67 29.73 13.71
CA SER A 41 0.47 28.95 13.21
C SER A 41 0.07 27.84 12.23
N ARG A 42 -1.21 27.48 12.15
CA ARG A 42 -1.78 26.50 11.23
C ARG A 42 -3.15 26.99 10.74
N PRO A 43 -3.18 28.00 9.88
CA PRO A 43 -4.44 28.53 9.35
C PRO A 43 -5.12 27.49 8.47
N ILE A 44 -6.45 27.43 8.55
CA ILE A 44 -7.26 26.70 7.59
C ILE A 44 -7.43 27.58 6.37
N LEU A 45 -7.25 27.00 5.18
CA LEU A 45 -7.53 27.68 3.92
C LEU A 45 -9.01 28.07 3.86
N SER A 46 -9.30 29.28 3.42
CA SER A 46 -10.65 29.65 3.05
C SER A 46 -11.12 28.81 1.85
N ALA A 47 -12.42 28.70 1.66
CA ALA A 47 -13.00 27.98 0.52
C ALA A 47 -12.51 28.52 -0.84
N ASN A 48 -12.18 29.81 -0.93
CA ASN A 48 -11.61 30.41 -2.14
C ASN A 48 -10.14 30.02 -2.36
N GLU A 49 -9.34 30.03 -1.31
CA GLU A 49 -7.93 29.58 -1.39
C GLU A 49 -7.86 28.10 -1.71
N ALA A 50 -8.70 27.26 -1.11
CA ALA A 50 -8.75 25.82 -1.37
C ALA A 50 -9.02 25.47 -2.84
N LYS A 51 -9.71 26.33 -3.61
CA LYS A 51 -9.91 26.12 -5.06
C LYS A 51 -8.62 26.07 -5.86
N ASN A 52 -7.53 26.65 -5.35
CA ASN A 52 -6.22 26.62 -5.99
C ASN A 52 -5.49 25.29 -5.78
N PHE A 53 -5.97 24.44 -4.87
CA PHE A 53 -5.35 23.17 -4.53
C PHE A 53 -6.15 21.95 -5.01
N VAL A 54 -6.97 22.14 -6.05
CA VAL A 54 -7.67 21.03 -6.70
C VAL A 54 -6.70 20.17 -7.53
N THR A 55 -7.00 18.87 -7.64
CA THR A 55 -6.18 17.88 -8.31
C THR A 55 -5.73 18.31 -9.72
N ALA A 56 -6.64 18.85 -10.52
CA ALA A 56 -6.35 19.30 -11.87
C ALA A 56 -5.30 20.42 -11.89
N HIS A 57 -5.42 21.38 -10.98
CA HIS A 57 -4.45 22.48 -10.87
C HIS A 57 -3.09 21.96 -10.41
N TYR A 58 -3.06 21.11 -9.37
CA TYR A 58 -1.83 20.53 -8.84
C TYR A 58 -1.02 19.79 -9.91
N PHE A 59 -1.67 18.94 -10.71
CA PHE A 59 -0.97 18.16 -11.74
C PHE A 59 -0.76 18.91 -13.06
N SER A 60 -1.35 20.09 -13.25
CA SER A 60 -1.05 20.95 -14.42
C SER A 60 0.20 21.81 -14.24
N ALA A 61 0.56 22.13 -13.00
CA ALA A 61 1.64 23.06 -12.64
C ALA A 61 3.04 22.42 -12.57
N LEU A 62 3.15 21.13 -12.85
CA LEU A 62 4.42 20.40 -12.80
C LEU A 62 5.29 20.77 -14.00
N THR A 63 6.57 20.77 -13.84
CA THR A 63 7.66 21.22 -14.72
C THR A 63 7.37 21.37 -16.22
N PRO A 64 8.05 22.29 -16.95
CA PRO A 64 7.78 22.60 -18.35
C PRO A 64 7.82 21.40 -19.31
N ASN A 65 8.53 20.33 -18.94
CA ASN A 65 8.72 19.14 -19.77
C ASN A 65 7.77 17.99 -19.44
N THR A 66 6.85 18.16 -18.47
CA THR A 66 5.93 17.09 -18.05
C THR A 66 4.55 17.34 -18.65
N ALA A 67 4.04 16.42 -19.48
CA ALA A 67 2.70 16.52 -20.04
C ALA A 67 1.65 16.62 -18.91
N PRO A 68 0.67 17.54 -19.01
CA PRO A 68 -0.39 17.67 -18.01
C PRO A 68 -1.08 16.32 -17.74
N TRP A 69 -1.52 16.12 -16.52
CA TRP A 69 -2.28 14.95 -16.13
C TRP A 69 -3.56 15.36 -15.40
N SER A 70 -4.69 14.96 -15.96
CA SER A 70 -6.00 15.12 -15.32
C SER A 70 -6.57 13.73 -15.03
N PRO A 71 -6.36 13.20 -13.81
CA PRO A 71 -6.86 11.88 -13.46
C PRO A 71 -8.39 11.88 -13.43
N SER A 72 -9.00 10.96 -14.16
CA SER A 72 -10.43 10.65 -14.06
C SER A 72 -10.68 9.56 -13.01
N SER A 73 -11.94 9.41 -12.60
CA SER A 73 -12.33 8.29 -11.75
C SER A 73 -11.95 6.95 -12.40
N ILE A 74 -11.51 6.00 -11.59
CA ILE A 74 -11.22 4.65 -12.07
C ILE A 74 -12.54 4.00 -12.52
N SER A 75 -12.59 3.60 -13.78
CA SER A 75 -13.70 2.84 -14.36
C SER A 75 -13.30 1.39 -14.55
N LEU A 76 -14.11 0.47 -14.05
CA LEU A 76 -13.89 -0.97 -14.17
C LEU A 76 -14.75 -1.53 -15.30
N PRO A 77 -14.21 -2.47 -16.10
CA PRO A 77 -14.97 -3.11 -17.17
C PRO A 77 -15.95 -4.15 -16.58
N ALA A 78 -17.02 -4.44 -17.33
CA ALA A 78 -17.93 -5.52 -16.97
C ALA A 78 -17.23 -6.91 -16.99
N GLN A 79 -16.24 -7.06 -17.86
CA GLN A 79 -15.42 -8.27 -17.95
C GLN A 79 -13.94 -7.89 -17.86
N PRO A 80 -13.22 -8.35 -16.82
CA PRO A 80 -11.78 -8.16 -16.72
C PRO A 80 -11.03 -9.03 -17.71
N ASP A 81 -9.78 -8.66 -18.02
CA ASP A 81 -8.88 -9.48 -18.85
C ASP A 81 -8.42 -10.73 -18.11
N PHE A 82 -8.29 -10.65 -16.80
CA PHE A 82 -7.84 -11.74 -15.93
C PHE A 82 -8.62 -11.73 -14.62
N VAL A 83 -8.91 -12.92 -14.12
CA VAL A 83 -9.50 -13.12 -12.78
C VAL A 83 -8.57 -13.98 -11.96
N VAL A 84 -8.20 -13.49 -10.79
CA VAL A 84 -7.38 -14.21 -9.81
C VAL A 84 -8.27 -14.74 -8.70
N GLY A 85 -8.13 -16.01 -8.38
CA GLY A 85 -8.91 -16.65 -7.32
C GLY A 85 -8.51 -18.10 -7.07
N PRO A 86 -9.25 -18.84 -6.23
CA PRO A 86 -8.98 -20.24 -5.95
C PRO A 86 -9.08 -21.11 -7.23
N ALA A 87 -8.22 -22.13 -7.30
CA ALA A 87 -8.27 -23.09 -8.40
C ALA A 87 -9.65 -23.79 -8.48
N GLY A 88 -10.14 -23.99 -9.70
CA GLY A 88 -11.44 -24.62 -9.94
C GLY A 88 -12.66 -23.72 -9.78
N THR A 89 -12.48 -22.46 -9.36
CA THR A 89 -13.59 -21.50 -9.30
C THR A 89 -13.93 -21.02 -10.70
N GLN A 90 -15.23 -20.97 -11.02
CA GLN A 90 -15.71 -20.53 -12.32
C GLN A 90 -15.23 -19.10 -12.66
N GLY A 91 -14.72 -18.90 -13.86
CA GLY A 91 -14.22 -17.62 -14.33
C GLY A 91 -12.79 -17.28 -13.90
N VAL A 92 -12.19 -18.03 -12.98
CA VAL A 92 -10.78 -17.84 -12.56
C VAL A 92 -9.85 -18.23 -13.70
N THR A 93 -8.94 -17.32 -14.05
CA THR A 93 -7.91 -17.53 -15.08
C THR A 93 -6.55 -17.83 -14.48
N HIS A 94 -6.29 -17.34 -13.26
CA HIS A 94 -5.00 -17.48 -12.57
C HIS A 94 -5.20 -17.69 -11.06
N THR A 95 -4.32 -18.48 -10.45
CA THR A 95 -4.35 -18.76 -9.02
C THR A 95 -3.43 -17.86 -8.21
N SER A 96 -2.62 -17.03 -8.88
CA SER A 96 -1.78 -16.03 -8.21
C SER A 96 -1.80 -14.70 -8.94
N ILE A 97 -1.70 -13.61 -8.18
CA ILE A 97 -1.68 -12.25 -8.72
C ILE A 97 -0.45 -12.05 -9.62
N GLN A 98 0.73 -12.56 -9.21
CA GLN A 98 1.94 -12.43 -10.02
C GLN A 98 1.80 -13.11 -11.39
N ALA A 99 1.16 -14.28 -11.45
CA ALA A 99 0.95 -14.97 -12.72
C ALA A 99 0.02 -14.19 -13.66
N ALA A 100 -1.03 -13.55 -13.12
CA ALA A 100 -1.90 -12.68 -13.90
C ALA A 100 -1.18 -11.41 -14.39
N VAL A 101 -0.34 -10.79 -13.53
CA VAL A 101 0.53 -9.68 -13.92
C VAL A 101 1.47 -10.09 -15.04
N ASP A 102 2.18 -11.21 -14.90
CA ASP A 102 3.10 -11.71 -15.92
C ASP A 102 2.38 -11.94 -17.26
N ALA A 103 1.18 -12.55 -17.22
CA ALA A 103 0.37 -12.77 -18.41
C ALA A 103 -0.06 -11.46 -19.09
N ALA A 104 -0.46 -10.46 -18.30
CA ALA A 104 -0.81 -9.14 -18.82
C ALA A 104 0.39 -8.44 -19.50
N ILE A 105 1.57 -8.51 -18.90
CA ILE A 105 2.81 -7.92 -19.45
C ILE A 105 3.22 -8.63 -20.76
N ILE A 106 3.12 -9.96 -20.81
CA ILE A 106 3.48 -10.77 -21.99
C ILE A 106 2.59 -10.45 -23.19
N LYS A 107 1.35 -10.02 -23.00
CA LYS A 107 0.46 -9.60 -24.10
C LYS A 107 1.02 -8.42 -24.92
N ARG A 108 1.94 -7.63 -24.38
CA ARG A 108 2.59 -6.49 -25.05
C ARG A 108 1.62 -5.55 -25.77
N THR A 109 0.44 -5.32 -25.16
CA THR A 109 -0.56 -4.39 -25.69
C THR A 109 -0.36 -2.99 -25.11
N ASN A 110 -0.76 -1.96 -25.86
CA ASN A 110 -0.84 -0.57 -25.37
C ASN A 110 -2.18 -0.27 -24.68
N LYS A 111 -3.14 -1.21 -24.71
CA LYS A 111 -4.41 -1.08 -24.03
C LYS A 111 -4.24 -1.40 -22.54
N ARG A 112 -5.01 -0.71 -21.69
CA ARG A 112 -5.10 -1.05 -20.27
C ARG A 112 -5.60 -2.47 -20.09
N GLN A 113 -4.95 -3.22 -19.21
CA GLN A 113 -5.36 -4.58 -18.85
C GLN A 113 -5.92 -4.57 -17.42
N TYR A 114 -6.98 -5.29 -17.19
CA TYR A 114 -7.71 -5.34 -15.94
C TYR A 114 -7.57 -6.71 -15.28
N ILE A 115 -7.07 -6.70 -14.05
CA ILE A 115 -6.89 -7.90 -13.22
C ILE A 115 -7.86 -7.78 -12.03
N ALA A 116 -8.92 -8.55 -12.06
CA ALA A 116 -9.86 -8.70 -10.96
C ALA A 116 -9.35 -9.73 -9.95
N ILE A 117 -9.46 -9.46 -8.66
CA ILE A 117 -8.97 -10.32 -7.60
C ILE A 117 -10.15 -10.68 -6.70
N MET A 118 -10.48 -11.98 -6.62
CA MET A 118 -11.54 -12.48 -5.77
C MET A 118 -11.21 -12.27 -4.29
N PRO A 119 -12.23 -12.17 -3.41
CA PRO A 119 -12.02 -12.12 -1.97
C PRO A 119 -11.10 -13.25 -1.49
N GLY A 120 -10.15 -12.90 -0.62
CA GLY A 120 -9.19 -13.84 -0.07
C GLY A 120 -7.87 -13.19 0.36
N GLU A 121 -7.02 -13.99 1.00
CA GLU A 121 -5.67 -13.61 1.41
C GLU A 121 -4.65 -14.19 0.43
N TYR A 122 -3.85 -13.32 -0.16
CA TYR A 122 -2.84 -13.64 -1.16
C TYR A 122 -1.45 -13.41 -0.57
N GLN A 123 -0.82 -14.49 -0.17
CA GLN A 123 0.51 -14.45 0.43
C GLN A 123 1.60 -14.26 -0.63
N GLY A 124 2.55 -13.39 -0.31
CA GLY A 124 3.74 -13.14 -1.11
C GLY A 124 3.75 -11.78 -1.79
N THR A 125 4.85 -11.49 -2.44
CA THR A 125 5.08 -10.23 -3.15
C THR A 125 4.45 -10.22 -4.53
N VAL A 126 4.15 -9.01 -5.03
CA VAL A 126 3.70 -8.77 -6.41
C VAL A 126 4.58 -7.68 -7.03
N TYR A 127 5.33 -8.03 -8.06
CA TYR A 127 6.18 -7.11 -8.80
C TYR A 127 5.60 -6.84 -10.19
N ILE A 128 5.33 -5.57 -10.46
CA ILE A 128 4.66 -5.09 -11.67
C ILE A 128 5.69 -4.31 -12.50
N PRO A 129 6.30 -4.93 -13.52
CA PRO A 129 7.30 -4.28 -14.35
C PRO A 129 6.74 -3.10 -15.15
N ALA A 130 7.65 -2.25 -15.63
CA ALA A 130 7.32 -1.30 -16.68
C ALA A 130 6.82 -2.05 -17.93
N ALA A 131 5.74 -1.56 -18.54
CA ALA A 131 5.16 -2.13 -19.74
C ALA A 131 4.56 -1.05 -20.63
N THR A 132 4.29 -1.39 -21.88
CA THR A 132 3.68 -0.48 -22.84
C THR A 132 2.24 -0.11 -22.43
N GLY A 133 1.47 -1.09 -21.93
CA GLY A 133 0.11 -0.87 -21.44
C GLY A 133 0.06 -0.70 -19.92
N SER A 134 -0.89 0.11 -19.46
CA SER A 134 -1.15 0.30 -18.05
C SER A 134 -1.95 -0.86 -17.47
N LEU A 135 -1.79 -1.14 -16.19
CA LEU A 135 -2.54 -2.16 -15.47
C LEU A 135 -3.53 -1.53 -14.47
N THR A 136 -4.67 -2.19 -14.29
CA THR A 136 -5.58 -1.98 -13.17
C THR A 136 -5.71 -3.28 -12.40
N LEU A 137 -5.39 -3.27 -11.10
CA LEU A 137 -5.63 -4.36 -10.17
C LEU A 137 -6.75 -3.93 -9.22
N TYR A 138 -7.78 -4.75 -9.06
CA TYR A 138 -8.89 -4.41 -8.18
C TYR A 138 -9.49 -5.62 -7.47
N GLY A 139 -9.89 -5.39 -6.22
CA GLY A 139 -10.61 -6.39 -5.43
C GLY A 139 -12.08 -6.46 -5.81
N MET A 140 -12.61 -7.67 -5.93
CA MET A 140 -14.02 -7.96 -6.22
C MET A 140 -14.90 -7.97 -4.97
N GLY A 141 -14.34 -7.82 -3.77
CA GLY A 141 -15.09 -7.75 -2.53
C GLY A 141 -15.84 -6.42 -2.36
N GLU A 142 -16.69 -6.35 -1.34
CA GLU A 142 -17.44 -5.13 -1.00
C GLU A 142 -16.54 -4.04 -0.41
N LYS A 143 -15.53 -4.44 0.33
CA LYS A 143 -14.59 -3.55 1.04
C LYS A 143 -13.13 -3.96 0.80
N PRO A 144 -12.18 -3.03 0.98
CA PRO A 144 -10.76 -3.30 0.73
C PRO A 144 -10.19 -4.48 1.53
N LEU A 145 -10.70 -4.74 2.72
CA LEU A 145 -10.24 -5.84 3.58
C LEU A 145 -10.62 -7.24 3.04
N ASP A 146 -11.57 -7.32 2.10
CA ASP A 146 -11.96 -8.60 1.53
C ASP A 146 -10.88 -9.19 0.60
N VAL A 147 -10.00 -8.36 0.09
CA VAL A 147 -8.84 -8.79 -0.72
C VAL A 147 -7.56 -8.27 -0.09
N LYS A 148 -6.75 -9.17 0.45
CA LYS A 148 -5.51 -8.80 1.13
C LYS A 148 -4.30 -9.43 0.45
N ILE A 149 -3.32 -8.59 0.09
CA ILE A 149 -2.01 -8.99 -0.43
C ILE A 149 -1.01 -8.73 0.67
N GLY A 150 -0.37 -9.77 1.19
CA GLY A 150 0.48 -9.64 2.37
C GLY A 150 1.74 -10.47 2.37
N GLN A 151 2.81 -9.93 2.98
CA GLN A 151 4.07 -10.61 3.26
C GLN A 151 4.82 -9.85 4.34
N ALA A 152 5.44 -10.58 5.28
CA ALA A 152 6.38 -9.97 6.22
C ALA A 152 7.76 -9.82 5.55
N ILE A 153 8.21 -8.59 5.37
CA ILE A 153 9.53 -8.29 4.80
C ILE A 153 10.14 -7.15 5.60
N ASP A 154 11.25 -7.43 6.26
CA ASP A 154 12.05 -6.45 6.96
C ASP A 154 13.16 -5.93 6.06
N GLY A 155 13.35 -4.62 5.97
CA GLY A 155 14.47 -4.01 5.26
C GLY A 155 15.84 -4.40 5.83
N GLU A 156 15.89 -4.84 7.08
CA GLU A 156 17.11 -5.34 7.73
C GLU A 156 17.40 -6.83 7.44
N MET A 157 16.52 -7.53 6.71
CA MET A 157 16.80 -8.89 6.27
C MET A 157 18.09 -8.99 5.46
N SER A 158 18.83 -10.08 5.64
CA SER A 158 19.90 -10.46 4.72
C SER A 158 19.33 -10.76 3.33
N THR A 159 20.12 -10.57 2.28
CA THR A 159 19.72 -10.96 0.92
C THR A 159 19.39 -12.44 0.78
N ALA A 160 20.01 -13.30 1.60
CA ALA A 160 19.74 -14.74 1.62
C ALA A 160 18.36 -15.05 2.22
N ASP A 161 18.01 -14.43 3.36
CA ASP A 161 16.70 -14.58 3.99
C ASP A 161 15.60 -14.01 3.10
N TRP A 162 15.84 -12.84 2.55
CA TRP A 162 14.92 -12.19 1.63
C TRP A 162 14.62 -13.07 0.41
N ARG A 163 15.62 -13.68 -0.22
CA ARG A 163 15.39 -14.61 -1.34
C ARG A 163 14.48 -15.76 -0.95
N ARG A 164 14.69 -16.35 0.23
CA ARG A 164 13.85 -17.45 0.73
C ARG A 164 12.42 -17.00 1.01
N THR A 165 12.26 -15.80 1.54
CA THR A 165 10.94 -15.22 1.88
C THR A 165 10.15 -14.80 0.65
N VAL A 166 10.80 -14.13 -0.29
CA VAL A 166 10.14 -13.50 -1.44
C VAL A 166 9.94 -14.45 -2.62
N ASN A 167 10.84 -15.42 -2.79
CA ASN A 167 10.82 -16.31 -3.94
C ASN A 167 10.94 -17.81 -3.58
N PRO A 168 10.18 -18.33 -2.60
CA PRO A 168 10.36 -19.70 -2.12
C PRO A 168 10.07 -20.77 -3.19
N ALA A 169 9.15 -20.49 -4.11
CA ALA A 169 8.75 -21.40 -5.18
C ALA A 169 9.29 -21.02 -6.58
N GLY A 170 10.27 -20.11 -6.64
CA GLY A 170 10.84 -19.70 -7.92
C GLY A 170 9.89 -18.94 -8.85
N LYS A 171 8.92 -18.19 -8.30
CA LYS A 171 7.98 -17.39 -9.11
C LYS A 171 8.68 -16.30 -9.94
N TYR A 172 9.78 -15.76 -9.40
CA TYR A 172 10.68 -14.87 -10.12
C TYR A 172 11.87 -15.66 -10.63
N MET A 173 11.95 -15.87 -11.92
CA MET A 173 13.04 -16.59 -12.57
C MET A 173 13.44 -15.93 -13.88
N PRO A 174 14.64 -16.17 -14.38
CA PRO A 174 15.08 -15.68 -15.71
C PRO A 174 14.05 -15.94 -16.78
N GLY A 175 13.79 -14.92 -17.62
CA GLY A 175 12.78 -14.98 -18.67
C GLY A 175 11.36 -14.59 -18.28
N LYS A 176 11.05 -14.44 -17.00
CA LYS A 176 9.78 -13.88 -16.53
C LYS A 176 9.83 -12.34 -16.51
N PRO A 177 8.70 -11.64 -16.76
CA PRO A 177 8.67 -10.19 -16.83
C PRO A 177 9.24 -9.47 -15.61
N ALA A 178 8.93 -9.95 -14.41
CA ALA A 178 9.35 -9.33 -13.16
C ALA A 178 10.75 -9.78 -12.67
N TRP A 179 11.46 -10.63 -13.42
CA TRP A 179 12.76 -11.16 -13.01
C TRP A 179 13.76 -10.06 -12.66
N TYR A 180 13.90 -9.04 -13.51
CA TYR A 180 14.90 -8.00 -13.28
C TYR A 180 14.67 -7.18 -11.99
N MET A 181 13.40 -7.05 -11.56
CA MET A 181 13.05 -6.38 -10.31
C MET A 181 13.53 -7.20 -9.11
N PHE A 182 13.28 -8.52 -9.15
CA PHE A 182 13.79 -9.44 -8.15
C PHE A 182 15.32 -9.51 -8.17
N ASP A 183 15.91 -9.62 -9.35
CA ASP A 183 17.36 -9.74 -9.55
C ASP A 183 18.12 -8.52 -9.02
N ASN A 184 17.59 -7.33 -9.19
CA ASN A 184 18.16 -6.10 -8.60
C ASN A 184 18.26 -6.17 -7.07
N CYS A 185 17.26 -6.79 -6.41
CA CYS A 185 17.25 -6.90 -4.96
C CYS A 185 18.11 -8.06 -4.45
N GLN A 186 18.07 -9.22 -5.12
CA GLN A 186 18.89 -10.37 -4.72
C GLN A 186 20.39 -10.14 -4.87
N ASN A 187 20.77 -9.24 -5.78
CA ASN A 187 22.19 -8.91 -6.04
C ASN A 187 22.61 -7.61 -5.35
N LYS A 188 21.80 -7.08 -4.43
CA LYS A 188 22.12 -5.86 -3.71
C LYS A 188 23.39 -6.03 -2.91
N ARG A 189 24.28 -5.05 -3.04
CA ARG A 189 25.51 -4.98 -2.25
C ARG A 189 25.17 -4.45 -0.85
N GLY A 190 25.68 -5.07 0.16
CA GLY A 190 25.45 -4.70 1.57
C GLY A 190 25.01 -5.89 2.41
N THR A 191 24.82 -5.65 3.71
CA THR A 191 24.46 -6.70 4.68
C THR A 191 22.98 -7.03 4.65
N ASN A 192 22.14 -6.03 4.30
CA ASN A 192 20.68 -6.14 4.29
C ASN A 192 20.07 -5.57 3.01
N ILE A 193 18.80 -5.89 2.77
CA ILE A 193 18.09 -5.50 1.55
C ILE A 193 17.69 -4.02 1.55
N GLY A 194 17.51 -3.41 2.71
CA GLY A 194 17.07 -2.02 2.89
C GLY A 194 15.64 -1.74 2.41
N VAL A 195 15.21 -0.50 2.63
CA VAL A 195 13.85 -0.02 2.36
C VAL A 195 13.36 -0.30 0.93
N MET A 196 14.22 -0.13 -0.08
CA MET A 196 13.83 -0.25 -1.49
C MET A 196 13.36 -1.64 -1.88
N CYS A 197 13.86 -2.67 -1.22
CA CYS A 197 13.58 -4.09 -1.52
C CYS A 197 12.60 -4.73 -0.52
N SER A 198 12.14 -4.00 0.50
CA SER A 198 11.18 -4.52 1.48
C SER A 198 9.72 -4.45 1.02
N ALA A 199 9.44 -3.95 -0.20
CA ALA A 199 8.08 -3.78 -0.68
C ALA A 199 7.35 -5.10 -0.96
N VAL A 200 6.12 -5.21 -0.45
CA VAL A 200 5.20 -6.31 -0.77
C VAL A 200 4.68 -6.18 -2.19
N VAL A 201 4.16 -5.01 -2.55
CA VAL A 201 3.82 -4.69 -3.93
C VAL A 201 4.77 -3.61 -4.43
N TRP A 202 5.46 -3.90 -5.52
CA TRP A 202 6.35 -2.95 -6.18
C TRP A 202 5.98 -2.78 -7.64
N SER A 203 5.66 -1.56 -8.06
CA SER A 203 5.27 -1.27 -9.43
C SER A 203 6.16 -0.23 -10.08
N GLN A 204 6.54 -0.51 -11.32
CA GLN A 204 7.17 0.42 -12.27
C GLN A 204 6.23 0.75 -13.45
N ASN A 205 4.97 0.33 -13.37
CA ASN A 205 4.01 0.50 -14.46
C ASN A 205 3.43 1.92 -14.46
N ASN A 206 3.61 2.62 -15.57
CA ASN A 206 2.98 3.93 -15.78
C ASN A 206 1.46 3.78 -15.92
N GLY A 207 0.72 4.66 -15.23
CA GLY A 207 -0.73 4.63 -15.24
C GLY A 207 -1.32 3.44 -14.47
N LEU A 208 -0.55 2.81 -13.56
CA LEU A 208 -1.10 1.80 -12.65
C LEU A 208 -2.33 2.34 -11.93
N GLN A 209 -3.35 1.51 -11.82
CA GLN A 209 -4.52 1.76 -10.97
C GLN A 209 -4.67 0.61 -9.97
N LEU A 210 -4.85 0.97 -8.70
CA LEU A 210 -5.18 0.06 -7.61
C LEU A 210 -6.52 0.47 -7.02
N GLN A 211 -7.44 -0.49 -6.86
CA GLN A 211 -8.77 -0.20 -6.32
C GLN A 211 -9.29 -1.32 -5.43
N ASN A 212 -9.90 -0.92 -4.31
CA ASN A 212 -10.69 -1.79 -3.42
C ASN A 212 -9.93 -3.04 -2.97
N LEU A 213 -8.73 -2.87 -2.42
CA LEU A 213 -7.90 -3.96 -1.89
C LEU A 213 -7.00 -3.48 -0.73
N THR A 214 -6.46 -4.43 0.00
CA THR A 214 -5.48 -4.18 1.08
C THR A 214 -4.12 -4.71 0.67
N ILE A 215 -3.09 -3.90 0.87
CA ILE A 215 -1.69 -4.29 0.72
C ILE A 215 -1.04 -4.14 2.09
N GLU A 216 -0.46 -5.20 2.61
CA GLU A 216 0.10 -5.23 3.95
C GLU A 216 1.52 -5.79 3.98
N ASN A 217 2.47 -5.01 4.49
CA ASN A 217 3.68 -5.61 5.00
C ASN A 217 3.44 -5.98 6.46
N ASN A 218 3.14 -7.24 6.69
CA ASN A 218 2.73 -7.75 7.98
C ASN A 218 3.91 -8.14 8.89
N LEU A 219 5.03 -7.39 8.81
CA LEU A 219 6.16 -7.51 9.75
C LEU A 219 5.70 -7.28 11.19
N GLY A 220 4.75 -6.35 11.41
CA GLY A 220 4.14 -6.08 12.69
C GLY A 220 5.14 -5.68 13.77
N ASP A 221 4.84 -6.04 15.01
CA ASP A 221 5.65 -5.75 16.19
C ASP A 221 6.55 -6.92 16.61
N SER A 222 6.83 -7.84 15.67
CA SER A 222 7.73 -8.99 15.91
C SER A 222 9.21 -8.62 15.97
N VAL A 223 9.54 -7.38 15.69
CA VAL A 223 10.90 -6.81 15.72
C VAL A 223 11.02 -5.75 16.80
N ASP A 224 12.24 -5.38 17.17
CA ASP A 224 12.49 -4.35 18.18
C ASP A 224 12.03 -2.94 17.74
N ALA A 225 12.26 -1.94 18.59
CA ALA A 225 11.90 -0.56 18.31
C ALA A 225 12.85 0.15 17.32
N GLY A 226 13.81 -0.56 16.73
CA GLY A 226 14.82 -0.02 15.83
C GLY A 226 14.30 0.36 14.45
N ASN A 227 15.24 0.53 13.53
CA ASN A 227 14.93 0.85 12.14
C ASN A 227 14.63 -0.43 11.36
N HIS A 228 13.35 -0.70 11.13
CA HIS A 228 12.85 -1.86 10.38
C HIS A 228 11.93 -1.41 9.26
N PRO A 229 12.47 -0.92 8.12
CA PRO A 229 11.66 -0.55 6.98
C PRO A 229 10.82 -1.73 6.49
N ALA A 230 9.52 -1.52 6.41
CA ALA A 230 8.55 -2.55 6.04
C ALA A 230 7.51 -1.98 5.06
N VAL A 231 7.95 -1.79 3.81
CA VAL A 231 7.14 -1.16 2.77
C VAL A 231 6.01 -2.09 2.35
N ALA A 232 4.77 -1.62 2.43
CA ALA A 232 3.64 -2.32 1.84
C ALA A 232 3.59 -2.07 0.33
N LEU A 233 3.57 -0.81 -0.09
CA LEU A 233 3.47 -0.44 -1.50
C LEU A 233 4.62 0.48 -1.91
N ARG A 234 5.30 0.11 -3.00
CA ARG A 234 6.27 0.95 -3.70
C ARG A 234 5.80 1.21 -5.12
N THR A 235 5.77 2.48 -5.54
CA THR A 235 5.44 2.88 -6.91
C THR A 235 6.55 3.75 -7.49
N ASP A 236 7.07 3.35 -8.64
CA ASP A 236 8.10 4.06 -9.40
C ASP A 236 7.55 4.60 -10.74
N GLY A 237 6.30 4.29 -11.07
CA GLY A 237 5.62 4.72 -12.28
C GLY A 237 5.01 6.11 -12.17
N ASP A 238 4.79 6.75 -13.33
CA ASP A 238 4.02 8.00 -13.41
C ASP A 238 2.53 7.76 -13.61
N LYS A 239 1.69 8.71 -13.20
CA LYS A 239 0.22 8.70 -13.34
C LYS A 239 -0.45 7.52 -12.61
N VAL A 240 0.04 7.21 -11.43
CA VAL A 240 -0.52 6.14 -10.59
C VAL A 240 -1.78 6.63 -9.87
N GLN A 241 -2.84 5.83 -9.87
CA GLN A 241 -4.07 6.09 -9.13
C GLN A 241 -4.33 4.99 -8.11
N ILE A 242 -4.59 5.39 -6.88
CA ILE A 242 -4.90 4.50 -5.76
C ILE A 242 -6.22 4.97 -5.15
N ASN A 243 -7.24 4.13 -5.18
CA ASN A 243 -8.56 4.46 -4.67
C ASN A 243 -9.16 3.32 -3.85
N LYS A 244 -9.64 3.61 -2.65
CA LYS A 244 -10.17 2.61 -1.71
C LYS A 244 -9.14 1.47 -1.46
N VAL A 245 -7.91 1.82 -1.11
CA VAL A 245 -6.85 0.86 -0.79
C VAL A 245 -6.36 1.08 0.62
N ASN A 246 -6.28 0.02 1.41
CA ASN A 246 -5.57 0.05 2.67
C ASN A 246 -4.10 -0.30 2.42
N ILE A 247 -3.19 0.58 2.82
CA ILE A 247 -1.75 0.38 2.68
C ILE A 247 -1.18 0.30 4.11
N LEU A 248 -0.88 -0.92 4.55
CA LEU A 248 -0.53 -1.21 5.93
C LEU A 248 0.92 -1.66 6.04
N GLY A 249 1.65 -1.07 6.96
CA GLY A 249 3.06 -1.41 7.21
C GLY A 249 3.61 -0.69 8.44
N ARG A 250 4.77 -1.13 8.93
CA ARG A 250 5.37 -0.60 10.15
C ARG A 250 6.11 0.72 9.92
N GLN A 251 7.08 0.73 8.99
CA GLN A 251 7.90 1.89 8.63
C GLN A 251 8.02 1.99 7.12
N ASN A 252 8.05 3.24 6.61
CA ASN A 252 8.10 3.50 5.18
C ASN A 252 6.96 2.83 4.39
N THR A 253 5.78 2.74 4.99
CA THR A 253 4.62 1.96 4.53
C THR A 253 4.29 2.17 3.06
N PHE A 254 4.29 3.42 2.59
CA PHE A 254 4.09 3.78 1.20
C PHE A 254 5.30 4.55 0.67
N PHE A 255 5.94 4.01 -0.35
CA PHE A 255 7.17 4.53 -0.92
C PHE A 255 6.96 4.92 -2.39
N VAL A 256 6.99 6.21 -2.68
CA VAL A 256 6.94 6.74 -4.04
C VAL A 256 8.32 7.21 -4.42
N THR A 257 8.85 6.72 -5.54
CA THR A 257 10.16 7.12 -6.02
C THR A 257 10.19 7.16 -7.54
N ASN A 258 11.13 7.91 -8.06
CA ASN A 258 11.52 7.86 -9.46
C ASN A 258 12.73 6.93 -9.59
N SER A 259 12.51 5.64 -9.61
CA SER A 259 13.58 4.73 -9.97
C SER A 259 13.70 4.71 -11.49
N GLY A 260 14.41 5.64 -12.04
CA GLY A 260 14.92 5.54 -13.41
C GLY A 260 15.84 4.31 -13.53
N VAL A 261 15.24 3.13 -13.33
CA VAL A 261 15.97 1.85 -13.25
C VAL A 261 16.62 1.50 -14.58
N GLN A 262 16.17 2.09 -15.68
CA GLN A 262 16.70 1.74 -17.00
C GLN A 262 17.35 2.88 -17.75
N ASN A 263 17.21 4.13 -17.30
CA ASN A 263 17.88 5.26 -17.96
C ASN A 263 18.14 6.39 -16.97
N ARG A 264 19.39 6.69 -16.70
CA ARG A 264 19.81 7.89 -15.96
C ARG A 264 19.33 9.20 -16.61
N LEU A 265 18.89 9.14 -17.87
CA LEU A 265 18.32 10.26 -18.62
C LEU A 265 16.81 10.48 -18.31
N GLU A 266 16.15 9.57 -17.61
CA GLU A 266 14.76 9.71 -17.16
C GLU A 266 14.64 10.26 -15.74
N ASN A 267 15.72 10.72 -15.12
CA ASN A 267 15.71 11.34 -13.80
C ASN A 267 14.82 12.60 -13.72
N ASP A 268 14.40 13.15 -14.84
CA ASP A 268 13.50 14.29 -14.92
C ASP A 268 12.01 13.91 -14.84
N ARG A 269 11.68 12.62 -14.79
CA ARG A 269 10.31 12.18 -14.58
C ARG A 269 9.90 12.40 -13.13
N GLN A 270 8.84 13.15 -12.95
CA GLN A 270 8.17 13.25 -11.66
C GLN A 270 7.11 12.17 -11.56
N PRO A 271 7.24 11.20 -10.63
CA PRO A 271 6.23 10.15 -10.43
C PRO A 271 4.98 10.78 -9.79
N ARG A 272 3.97 11.04 -10.58
CA ARG A 272 2.69 11.59 -10.09
C ARG A 272 1.82 10.46 -9.59
N THR A 273 1.37 10.57 -8.36
CA THR A 273 0.48 9.59 -7.74
C THR A 273 -0.70 10.30 -7.10
N LEU A 274 -1.91 9.87 -7.42
CA LEU A 274 -3.15 10.31 -6.78
C LEU A 274 -3.66 9.21 -5.86
N VAL A 275 -3.81 9.54 -4.59
CA VAL A 275 -4.40 8.64 -3.57
C VAL A 275 -5.72 9.23 -3.10
N THR A 276 -6.80 8.46 -3.18
CA THR A 276 -8.14 8.88 -2.76
C THR A 276 -8.84 7.78 -1.97
N ASN A 277 -9.66 8.14 -0.98
CA ASN A 277 -10.49 7.22 -0.19
C ASN A 277 -9.69 6.02 0.38
N SER A 278 -8.44 6.20 0.72
CA SER A 278 -7.50 5.15 1.11
C SER A 278 -6.95 5.39 2.51
N TYR A 279 -6.48 4.31 3.13
CA TYR A 279 -5.93 4.34 4.46
C TYR A 279 -4.48 3.84 4.46
#